data_d74d7e0b1e43eace8565de53ac5f1899
#
_entry.id   d74d7e0b1e43eace8565de53ac5f1899
#
_cell.length_a   1.000
_cell.length_b   1.000
_cell.length_c   1.000
_cell.angle_alpha   90.00
_cell.angle_beta   90.00
_cell.angle_gamma   90.00
#
_symmetry.space_group_name_H-M   'P 1'
#
loop_
_entity.id
_entity.type
_entity.pdbx_description
1 polymer ?
#
loop_
_entity_poly.entity_id
_entity_poly.type
_entity_poly.pdbx_seq_one_letter_code
_entity_poly.pdbx_strand_id
1 'polypeptide(L)'
;MLNIQHLTKAYGEKKAVDDLSLHIAPGEIYGFIGHNGAGKTTTLKSIVGILQFDSGEITIDGISIKADPLACKRKIAYIPDNPDLYEFMTGIQYLNFIADIFGVSANDRQRRIRKYADLFELTDDLAQSIAAYSHGMKQKRAIISAWIHEPRLVIMDEPFVGLDPKASHLLKGMMREKCDMGGAIFFSTHVLEVAEKLCDKVAIIKGGQLIRSGTMDEVKGDDSLEDVFLELEGE
;
A
#
# COMPACT_ATOMS: atom_id res chain seq x y z
N MET A 1 4.26 -1.98 14.25
CA MET A 1 4.69 -1.47 12.95
C MET A 1 4.02 -0.13 12.63
N LEU A 2 2.70 -0.10 12.37
CA LEU A 2 1.89 1.11 12.16
C LEU A 2 0.86 1.24 13.28
N ASN A 3 0.71 2.44 13.85
CA ASN A 3 -0.35 2.74 14.79
C ASN A 3 -1.02 4.06 14.42
N ILE A 4 -2.33 4.04 14.29
CA ILE A 4 -3.18 5.18 13.98
C ILE A 4 -4.13 5.36 15.17
N GLN A 5 -4.20 6.59 15.69
CA GLN A 5 -5.06 6.93 16.83
C GLN A 5 -5.90 8.15 16.50
N HIS A 6 -7.23 7.98 16.51
CA HIS A 6 -8.22 9.05 16.36
C HIS A 6 -7.99 9.94 15.13
N LEU A 7 -7.57 9.32 13.99
CA LEU A 7 -7.31 10.04 12.75
C LEU A 7 -8.59 10.63 12.20
N THR A 8 -8.58 11.95 12.00
CA THR A 8 -9.66 12.66 11.33
C THR A 8 -9.12 13.53 10.21
N LYS A 9 -9.78 13.46 9.04
CA LYS A 9 -9.53 14.32 7.90
C LYS A 9 -10.81 14.77 7.24
N ALA A 10 -11.00 16.09 7.16
CA ALA A 10 -12.15 16.71 6.50
C ALA A 10 -11.75 17.51 5.25
N TYR A 11 -12.67 17.64 4.33
CA TYR A 11 -12.64 18.53 3.17
C TYR A 11 -13.90 19.40 3.23
N GLY A 12 -13.75 20.65 3.67
CA GLY A 12 -14.89 21.50 4.03
C GLY A 12 -15.71 20.86 5.15
N GLU A 13 -16.99 20.68 4.93
CA GLU A 13 -17.90 20.07 5.93
C GLU A 13 -17.88 18.53 5.91
N LYS A 14 -17.33 17.93 4.85
CA LYS A 14 -17.32 16.47 4.71
C LYS A 14 -16.09 15.86 5.38
N LYS A 15 -16.29 15.03 6.40
CA LYS A 15 -15.24 14.19 6.95
C LYS A 15 -15.00 12.99 6.01
N ALA A 16 -13.82 12.94 5.43
CA ALA A 16 -13.38 11.81 4.58
C ALA A 16 -12.80 10.67 5.42
N VAL A 17 -12.28 10.99 6.60
CA VAL A 17 -11.89 10.05 7.66
C VAL A 17 -12.36 10.66 8.98
N ASP A 18 -13.05 9.89 9.81
CA ASP A 18 -13.66 10.33 11.05
C ASP A 18 -13.32 9.38 12.20
N ASP A 19 -12.43 9.82 13.07
CA ASP A 19 -12.02 9.13 14.30
C ASP A 19 -11.47 7.71 14.09
N LEU A 20 -10.69 7.48 13.01
CA LEU A 20 -10.16 6.18 12.67
C LEU A 20 -8.99 5.81 13.58
N SER A 21 -9.09 4.64 14.24
CA SER A 21 -8.00 4.04 15.01
C SER A 21 -7.71 2.63 14.50
N LEU A 22 -6.42 2.31 14.23
CA LEU A 22 -5.99 1.06 13.63
C LEU A 22 -4.56 0.72 14.05
N HIS A 23 -4.30 -0.57 14.28
CA HIS A 23 -2.96 -1.06 14.59
C HIS A 23 -2.55 -2.21 13.66
N ILE A 24 -1.36 -2.13 13.09
CA ILE A 24 -0.76 -3.18 12.26
C ILE A 24 0.54 -3.64 12.89
N ALA A 25 0.65 -4.91 13.19
CA ALA A 25 1.85 -5.52 13.76
C ALA A 25 2.86 -5.92 12.66
N PRO A 26 4.14 -6.13 13.02
CA PRO A 26 5.08 -6.81 12.12
C PRO A 26 4.58 -8.21 11.76
N GLY A 27 4.80 -8.63 10.51
CA GLY A 27 4.39 -9.93 10.00
C GLY A 27 2.97 -9.99 9.44
N GLU A 28 2.20 -8.90 9.50
CA GLU A 28 0.81 -8.88 9.07
C GLU A 28 0.64 -8.35 7.64
N ILE A 29 -0.20 -9.05 6.86
CA ILE A 29 -0.85 -8.50 5.67
C ILE A 29 -2.22 -8.01 6.10
N TYR A 30 -2.42 -6.69 6.04
CA TYR A 30 -3.62 -6.04 6.52
C TYR A 30 -4.40 -5.41 5.35
N GLY A 31 -5.63 -5.85 5.14
CA GLY A 31 -6.55 -5.35 4.12
C GLY A 31 -7.41 -4.20 4.64
N PHE A 32 -7.52 -3.12 3.86
CA PHE A 32 -8.37 -1.97 4.14
C PHE A 32 -9.49 -1.89 3.10
N ILE A 33 -10.68 -2.27 3.49
CA ILE A 33 -11.80 -2.60 2.61
C ILE A 33 -12.88 -1.52 2.70
N GLY A 34 -13.49 -1.19 1.57
CA GLY A 34 -14.60 -0.23 1.51
C GLY A 34 -14.88 0.19 0.08
N HIS A 35 -16.05 0.75 -0.16
CA HIS A 35 -16.40 1.29 -1.47
C HIS A 35 -15.53 2.48 -1.90
N ASN A 36 -15.65 2.85 -3.17
CA ASN A 36 -15.03 4.07 -3.67
C ASN A 36 -15.61 5.29 -2.92
N GLY A 37 -14.71 6.15 -2.43
CA GLY A 37 -15.11 7.29 -1.61
C GLY A 37 -15.30 7.01 -0.10
N ALA A 38 -15.08 5.77 0.37
CA ALA A 38 -15.19 5.42 1.79
C ALA A 38 -14.10 6.07 2.68
N GLY A 39 -13.03 6.64 2.10
CA GLY A 39 -11.93 7.26 2.83
C GLY A 39 -10.59 6.52 2.74
N LYS A 40 -10.50 5.39 2.02
CA LYS A 40 -9.30 4.54 1.91
C LYS A 40 -8.08 5.33 1.46
N THR A 41 -8.10 5.91 0.26
CA THR A 41 -6.99 6.69 -0.30
C THR A 41 -6.59 7.88 0.58
N THR A 42 -7.58 8.56 1.20
CA THR A 42 -7.33 9.65 2.14
C THR A 42 -6.54 9.17 3.36
N THR A 43 -6.93 8.02 3.93
CA THR A 43 -6.21 7.39 5.03
C THR A 43 -4.77 7.02 4.63
N LEU A 44 -4.59 6.31 3.50
CA LEU A 44 -3.26 5.91 3.03
C LEU A 44 -2.36 7.12 2.78
N LYS A 45 -2.86 8.17 2.11
CA LYS A 45 -2.11 9.42 1.87
C LYS A 45 -1.76 10.16 3.15
N SER A 46 -2.59 10.08 4.19
CA SER A 46 -2.29 10.65 5.51
C SER A 46 -1.14 9.88 6.19
N ILE A 47 -1.17 8.54 6.14
CA ILE A 47 -0.13 7.68 6.73
C ILE A 47 1.23 7.94 6.09
N VAL A 48 1.30 8.14 4.77
CA VAL A 48 2.56 8.36 4.08
C VAL A 48 3.02 9.83 4.09
N GLY A 49 2.24 10.71 4.72
CA GLY A 49 2.56 12.14 4.85
C GLY A 49 2.50 12.92 3.54
N ILE A 50 1.69 12.47 2.57
CA ILE A 50 1.33 13.23 1.37
C ILE A 50 0.21 14.20 1.69
N LEU A 51 -0.71 13.79 2.57
CA LEU A 51 -1.85 14.57 2.98
C LEU A 51 -1.75 14.91 4.47
N GLN A 52 -1.91 16.19 4.80
CA GLN A 52 -2.06 16.64 6.19
C GLN A 52 -3.45 16.29 6.71
N PHE A 53 -3.52 15.73 7.90
CA PHE A 53 -4.77 15.41 8.59
C PHE A 53 -5.05 16.43 9.71
N ASP A 54 -6.31 16.53 10.12
CA ASP A 54 -6.79 17.61 11.00
C ASP A 54 -6.58 17.28 12.48
N SER A 55 -6.79 16.01 12.88
CA SER A 55 -6.54 15.54 14.25
C SER A 55 -6.12 14.08 14.28
N GLY A 56 -5.64 13.62 15.43
CA GLY A 56 -5.14 12.27 15.66
C GLY A 56 -3.62 12.19 15.60
N GLU A 57 -3.14 10.96 15.71
CA GLU A 57 -1.71 10.62 15.69
C GLU A 57 -1.46 9.41 14.81
N ILE A 58 -0.35 9.46 14.06
CA ILE A 58 0.14 8.31 13.26
C ILE A 58 1.59 8.08 13.63
N THR A 59 1.91 6.85 14.04
CA THR A 59 3.29 6.44 14.31
C THR A 59 3.70 5.24 13.47
N ILE A 60 4.94 5.24 13.00
CA ILE A 60 5.58 4.16 12.25
C ILE A 60 6.80 3.70 13.04
N ASP A 61 6.81 2.46 13.51
CA ASP A 61 7.81 1.95 14.46
C ASP A 61 7.99 2.86 15.69
N GLY A 62 6.90 3.40 16.22
CA GLY A 62 6.91 4.31 17.37
C GLY A 62 7.36 5.75 17.07
N ILE A 63 7.69 6.08 15.82
CA ILE A 63 8.07 7.44 15.41
C ILE A 63 6.83 8.15 14.88
N SER A 64 6.53 9.33 15.46
CA SER A 64 5.42 10.17 14.99
C SER A 64 5.72 10.77 13.62
N ILE A 65 4.76 10.66 12.69
CA ILE A 65 4.90 11.26 11.35
C ILE A 65 4.90 12.78 11.38
N LYS A 66 4.34 13.38 12.43
CA LYS A 66 4.38 14.85 12.65
C LYS A 66 5.73 15.29 13.19
N ALA A 67 6.33 14.50 14.09
CA ALA A 67 7.58 14.86 14.75
C ALA A 67 8.81 14.61 13.86
N ASP A 68 8.88 13.46 13.18
CA ASP A 68 9.96 13.13 12.25
C ASP A 68 9.43 12.43 10.99
N PRO A 69 8.85 13.21 10.07
CA PRO A 69 8.29 12.65 8.84
C PRO A 69 9.35 11.97 7.95
N LEU A 70 10.62 12.43 8.01
CA LEU A 70 11.67 11.86 7.19
C LEU A 70 12.10 10.47 7.68
N ALA A 71 12.24 10.29 9.00
CA ALA A 71 12.52 8.99 9.58
C ALA A 71 11.39 7.98 9.28
N CYS A 72 10.12 8.42 9.32
CA CYS A 72 8.99 7.59 8.91
C CYS A 72 9.07 7.21 7.43
N LYS A 73 9.28 8.19 6.53
CA LYS A 73 9.35 7.97 5.07
C LYS A 73 10.47 7.02 4.66
N ARG A 74 11.58 7.00 5.37
CA ARG A 74 12.68 6.06 5.12
C ARG A 74 12.31 4.59 5.39
N LYS A 75 11.29 4.34 6.20
CA LYS A 75 10.86 3.01 6.60
C LYS A 75 9.71 2.44 5.76
N ILE A 76 9.06 3.28 4.95
CA ILE A 76 7.86 2.93 4.19
C ILE A 76 8.10 2.97 2.69
N ALA A 77 7.30 2.19 1.97
CA ALA A 77 7.05 2.40 0.55
C ALA A 77 5.57 2.68 0.33
N TYR A 78 5.26 3.48 -0.68
CA TYR A 78 3.89 3.76 -1.09
C TYR A 78 3.70 3.51 -2.58
N ILE A 79 2.68 2.72 -2.92
CA ILE A 79 2.25 2.48 -4.29
C ILE A 79 0.84 3.08 -4.42
N PRO A 80 0.66 4.17 -5.19
CA PRO A 80 -0.66 4.74 -5.44
C PRO A 80 -1.46 3.89 -6.43
N ASP A 81 -2.78 4.07 -6.47
CA ASP A 81 -3.69 3.48 -7.46
C ASP A 81 -3.37 3.92 -8.89
N ASN A 82 -2.89 5.15 -9.05
CA ASN A 82 -2.40 5.67 -10.34
C ASN A 82 -0.89 5.88 -10.31
N PRO A 83 -0.09 5.02 -10.98
CA PRO A 83 1.37 5.08 -11.03
C PRO A 83 1.93 6.02 -12.10
N ASP A 84 1.14 6.94 -12.67
CA ASP A 84 1.51 7.87 -13.74
C ASP A 84 2.44 9.00 -13.25
N LEU A 85 3.62 8.63 -12.75
CA LEU A 85 4.60 9.57 -12.26
C LEU A 85 5.87 9.52 -13.11
N TYR A 86 6.48 10.70 -13.32
CA TYR A 86 7.79 10.83 -13.99
C TYR A 86 7.84 10.26 -15.42
N GLU A 87 6.83 10.49 -16.23
CA GLU A 87 6.72 9.98 -17.60
C GLU A 87 7.85 10.42 -18.53
N PHE A 88 8.53 11.53 -18.21
CA PHE A 88 9.69 12.04 -18.94
C PHE A 88 10.99 11.24 -18.72
N MET A 89 10.98 10.31 -17.75
CA MET A 89 12.12 9.43 -17.46
C MET A 89 11.99 8.08 -18.19
N THR A 90 13.10 7.38 -18.38
CA THR A 90 13.06 5.96 -18.68
C THR A 90 12.82 5.14 -17.41
N GLY A 91 12.37 3.87 -17.57
CA GLY A 91 12.18 2.98 -16.42
C GLY A 91 13.42 2.87 -15.56
N ILE A 92 14.60 2.65 -16.17
CA ILE A 92 15.86 2.50 -15.43
C ILE A 92 16.29 3.82 -14.74
N GLN A 93 16.07 4.98 -15.36
CA GLN A 93 16.35 6.28 -14.75
C GLN A 93 15.51 6.48 -13.50
N TYR A 94 14.22 6.17 -13.57
CA TYR A 94 13.34 6.28 -12.42
C TYR A 94 13.73 5.34 -11.27
N LEU A 95 14.04 4.07 -11.56
CA LEU A 95 14.47 3.12 -10.52
C LEU A 95 15.78 3.52 -9.86
N ASN A 96 16.73 4.07 -10.63
CA ASN A 96 17.97 4.63 -10.10
C ASN A 96 17.71 5.87 -9.23
N PHE A 97 16.83 6.77 -9.66
CA PHE A 97 16.43 7.96 -8.91
C PHE A 97 15.84 7.60 -7.54
N ILE A 98 14.92 6.62 -7.49
CA ILE A 98 14.38 6.12 -6.22
C ILE A 98 15.49 5.51 -5.35
N ALA A 99 16.37 4.71 -5.91
CA ALA A 99 17.49 4.13 -5.18
C ALA A 99 18.42 5.20 -4.58
N ASP A 100 18.65 6.31 -5.30
CA ASP A 100 19.45 7.45 -4.81
C ASP A 100 18.75 8.14 -3.62
N ILE A 101 17.45 8.40 -3.70
CA ILE A 101 16.66 9.01 -2.61
C ILE A 101 16.78 8.20 -1.31
N PHE A 102 16.75 6.88 -1.42
CA PHE A 102 16.83 5.99 -0.25
C PHE A 102 18.25 5.56 0.10
N GLY A 103 19.28 6.07 -0.57
CA GLY A 103 20.69 5.80 -0.28
C GLY A 103 21.10 4.33 -0.52
N VAL A 104 20.45 3.65 -1.48
CA VAL A 104 20.77 2.27 -1.82
C VAL A 104 22.11 2.20 -2.54
N SER A 105 23.04 1.35 -2.06
CA SER A 105 24.38 1.20 -2.64
C SER A 105 24.32 0.80 -4.12
N ALA A 106 25.35 1.16 -4.90
CA ALA A 106 25.41 0.82 -6.33
C ALA A 106 25.26 -0.68 -6.59
N ASN A 107 25.92 -1.51 -5.78
CA ASN A 107 25.89 -2.97 -5.90
C ASN A 107 24.49 -3.53 -5.57
N ASP A 108 23.88 -3.08 -4.47
CA ASP A 108 22.54 -3.52 -4.10
C ASP A 108 21.49 -3.04 -5.10
N ARG A 109 21.62 -1.79 -5.57
CA ARG A 109 20.77 -1.22 -6.60
C ARG A 109 20.75 -2.09 -7.85
N GLN A 110 21.90 -2.38 -8.41
CA GLN A 110 22.01 -3.19 -9.63
C GLN A 110 21.40 -4.58 -9.43
N ARG A 111 21.73 -5.23 -8.30
CA ARG A 111 21.23 -6.57 -7.96
C ARG A 111 19.70 -6.57 -7.82
N ARG A 112 19.15 -5.59 -7.08
CA ARG A 112 17.71 -5.53 -6.78
C ARG A 112 16.89 -5.12 -8.00
N ILE A 113 17.33 -4.12 -8.75
CA ILE A 113 16.66 -3.73 -10.00
C ILE A 113 16.59 -4.92 -10.95
N ARG A 114 17.71 -5.61 -11.17
CA ARG A 114 17.75 -6.79 -12.04
C ARG A 114 16.79 -7.88 -11.52
N LYS A 115 16.91 -8.26 -10.23
CA LYS A 115 16.05 -9.27 -9.61
C LYS A 115 14.56 -9.00 -9.87
N TYR A 116 14.10 -7.79 -9.57
CA TYR A 116 12.68 -7.49 -9.66
C TYR A 116 12.22 -7.19 -11.10
N ALA A 117 13.06 -6.62 -11.93
CA ALA A 117 12.74 -6.40 -13.35
C ALA A 117 12.61 -7.74 -14.10
N ASP A 118 13.53 -8.69 -13.86
CA ASP A 118 13.45 -10.05 -14.41
C ASP A 118 12.18 -10.78 -13.92
N LEU A 119 11.86 -10.65 -12.63
CA LEU A 119 10.68 -11.27 -12.02
C LEU A 119 9.36 -10.80 -12.66
N PHE A 120 9.25 -9.51 -12.95
CA PHE A 120 8.07 -8.90 -13.58
C PHE A 120 8.14 -8.84 -15.12
N GLU A 121 9.17 -9.43 -15.74
CA GLU A 121 9.38 -9.42 -17.20
C GLU A 121 9.39 -7.99 -17.77
N LEU A 122 10.08 -7.07 -17.09
CA LEU A 122 10.20 -5.67 -17.47
C LEU A 122 11.63 -5.26 -17.84
N THR A 123 12.58 -6.20 -17.81
CA THR A 123 14.02 -5.93 -18.00
C THR A 123 14.32 -5.28 -19.34
N ASP A 124 13.74 -5.80 -20.44
CA ASP A 124 13.97 -5.31 -21.79
C ASP A 124 13.33 -3.93 -22.05
N ASP A 125 12.31 -3.57 -21.25
CA ASP A 125 11.58 -2.32 -21.36
C ASP A 125 12.15 -1.18 -20.51
N LEU A 126 13.10 -1.47 -19.61
CA LEU A 126 13.66 -0.46 -18.69
C LEU A 126 14.33 0.72 -19.40
N ALA A 127 14.83 0.53 -20.62
CA ALA A 127 15.45 1.59 -21.41
C ALA A 127 14.40 2.51 -22.10
N GLN A 128 13.13 2.10 -22.17
CA GLN A 128 12.08 2.86 -22.80
C GLN A 128 11.58 3.98 -21.88
N SER A 129 11.02 5.06 -22.49
CA SER A 129 10.32 6.11 -21.76
C SER A 129 9.10 5.56 -21.05
N ILE A 130 8.88 5.98 -19.80
CA ILE A 130 7.70 5.61 -19.01
C ILE A 130 6.39 6.07 -19.69
N ALA A 131 6.43 7.14 -20.49
CA ALA A 131 5.29 7.57 -21.29
C ALA A 131 4.81 6.49 -22.28
N ALA A 132 5.71 5.59 -22.73
CA ALA A 132 5.37 4.49 -23.63
C ALA A 132 4.86 3.23 -22.91
N TYR A 133 4.90 3.19 -21.57
CA TYR A 133 4.46 2.05 -20.80
C TYR A 133 2.95 1.90 -20.80
N SER A 134 2.47 0.67 -20.93
CA SER A 134 1.08 0.35 -20.61
C SER A 134 0.80 0.58 -19.12
N HIS A 135 -0.47 0.65 -18.73
CA HIS A 135 -0.85 0.78 -17.32
C HIS A 135 -0.25 -0.34 -16.46
N GLY A 136 -0.32 -1.59 -16.93
CA GLY A 136 0.29 -2.73 -16.23
C GLY A 136 1.81 -2.62 -16.08
N MET A 137 2.52 -2.12 -17.09
CA MET A 137 3.97 -1.88 -16.99
C MET A 137 4.29 -0.76 -15.99
N LYS A 138 3.50 0.31 -15.94
CA LYS A 138 3.63 1.38 -14.95
C LYS A 138 3.42 0.85 -13.54
N GLN A 139 2.42 -0.03 -13.35
CA GLN A 139 2.15 -0.68 -12.07
C GLN A 139 3.29 -1.60 -11.65
N LYS A 140 3.79 -2.46 -12.55
CA LYS A 140 4.96 -3.32 -12.30
C LYS A 140 6.18 -2.50 -11.90
N ARG A 141 6.47 -1.39 -12.61
CA ARG A 141 7.56 -0.47 -12.27
C ARG A 141 7.38 0.15 -10.87
N ALA A 142 6.16 0.56 -10.50
CA ALA A 142 5.87 1.12 -9.18
C ALA A 142 6.13 0.08 -8.08
N ILE A 143 5.74 -1.18 -8.30
CA ILE A 143 6.04 -2.28 -7.38
C ILE A 143 7.56 -2.48 -7.26
N ILE A 144 8.30 -2.56 -8.36
CA ILE A 144 9.75 -2.70 -8.35
C ILE A 144 10.38 -1.56 -7.52
N SER A 145 9.98 -0.31 -7.78
CA SER A 145 10.52 0.87 -7.08
C SER A 145 10.29 0.81 -5.56
N ALA A 146 9.14 0.30 -5.14
CA ALA A 146 8.79 0.15 -3.73
C ALA A 146 9.65 -0.89 -3.00
N TRP A 147 10.11 -1.94 -3.71
CA TRP A 147 10.90 -3.02 -3.10
C TRP A 147 12.41 -2.78 -3.12
N ILE A 148 12.92 -1.83 -3.94
CA ILE A 148 14.36 -1.57 -4.09
C ILE A 148 15.04 -1.17 -2.78
N HIS A 149 14.38 -0.38 -1.93
CA HIS A 149 14.96 0.12 -0.68
C HIS A 149 14.63 -0.73 0.55
N GLU A 150 13.98 -1.89 0.36
CA GLU A 150 13.64 -2.84 1.41
C GLU A 150 12.85 -2.22 2.58
N PRO A 151 11.69 -1.59 2.32
CA PRO A 151 10.90 -0.92 3.34
C PRO A 151 10.46 -1.90 4.43
N ARG A 152 10.22 -1.39 5.63
CA ARG A 152 9.64 -2.18 6.71
C ARG A 152 8.12 -2.31 6.59
N LEU A 153 7.47 -1.28 6.06
CA LEU A 153 6.03 -1.23 5.82
C LEU A 153 5.78 -0.84 4.37
N VAL A 154 5.02 -1.65 3.64
CA VAL A 154 4.56 -1.33 2.29
C VAL A 154 3.08 -0.96 2.34
N ILE A 155 2.77 0.23 1.85
CA ILE A 155 1.42 0.78 1.78
C ILE A 155 1.02 0.84 0.31
N MET A 156 -0.15 0.28 -0.04
CA MET A 156 -0.58 0.18 -1.43
C MET A 156 -2.05 0.54 -1.58
N ASP A 157 -2.35 1.33 -2.58
CA ASP A 157 -3.73 1.69 -2.94
C ASP A 157 -4.13 0.89 -4.19
N GLU A 158 -5.10 -0.03 -4.05
CA GLU A 158 -5.62 -0.92 -5.11
C GLU A 158 -4.51 -1.62 -5.94
N PRO A 159 -3.54 -2.33 -5.32
CA PRO A 159 -2.29 -2.74 -5.98
C PRO A 159 -2.47 -3.78 -7.09
N PHE A 160 -3.61 -4.45 -7.17
CA PHE A 160 -3.87 -5.51 -8.15
C PHE A 160 -4.54 -5.00 -9.42
N VAL A 161 -5.02 -3.75 -9.42
CA VAL A 161 -5.63 -3.13 -10.59
C VAL A 161 -4.59 -2.97 -11.69
N GLY A 162 -4.94 -3.43 -12.91
CA GLY A 162 -4.06 -3.36 -14.07
C GLY A 162 -2.96 -4.41 -14.16
N LEU A 163 -2.80 -5.28 -13.16
CA LEU A 163 -1.86 -6.39 -13.22
C LEU A 163 -2.48 -7.60 -13.93
N ASP A 164 -1.67 -8.26 -14.74
CA ASP A 164 -2.00 -9.59 -15.28
C ASP A 164 -2.00 -10.66 -14.15
N PRO A 165 -2.60 -11.85 -14.37
CA PRO A 165 -2.67 -12.90 -13.35
C PRO A 165 -1.30 -13.35 -12.83
N LYS A 166 -0.27 -13.38 -13.68
CA LYS A 166 1.10 -13.77 -13.31
C LYS A 166 1.71 -12.73 -12.38
N ALA A 167 1.65 -11.45 -12.75
CA ALA A 167 2.15 -10.35 -11.92
C ALA A 167 1.41 -10.25 -10.58
N SER A 168 0.09 -10.46 -10.58
CA SER A 168 -0.72 -10.52 -9.36
C SER A 168 -0.28 -11.65 -8.43
N HIS A 169 -0.02 -12.84 -8.97
CA HIS A 169 0.49 -13.97 -8.19
C HIS A 169 1.87 -13.67 -7.58
N LEU A 170 2.77 -13.10 -8.38
CA LEU A 170 4.10 -12.70 -7.92
C LEU A 170 4.04 -11.66 -6.80
N LEU A 171 3.20 -10.63 -6.95
CA LEU A 171 3.01 -9.61 -5.91
C LEU A 171 2.52 -10.22 -4.59
N LYS A 172 1.55 -11.14 -4.63
CA LYS A 172 1.05 -11.86 -3.43
C LYS A 172 2.19 -12.62 -2.74
N GLY A 173 3.03 -13.32 -3.49
CA GLY A 173 4.21 -14.01 -2.96
C GLY A 173 5.20 -13.04 -2.30
N MET A 174 5.50 -11.92 -2.95
CA MET A 174 6.39 -10.88 -2.42
C MET A 174 5.83 -10.22 -1.15
N MET A 175 4.52 -10.03 -1.05
CA MET A 175 3.86 -9.52 0.15
C MET A 175 4.04 -10.48 1.33
N ARG A 176 3.80 -11.79 1.13
CA ARG A 176 3.99 -12.80 2.16
C ARG A 176 5.45 -12.90 2.58
N GLU A 177 6.40 -12.99 1.63
CA GLU A 177 7.84 -12.99 1.92
C GLU A 177 8.26 -11.78 2.76
N LYS A 178 7.72 -10.58 2.47
CA LYS A 178 7.99 -9.37 3.23
C LYS A 178 7.52 -9.50 4.69
N CYS A 179 6.32 -10.04 4.91
CA CYS A 179 5.78 -10.26 6.25
C CYS A 179 6.55 -11.34 7.02
N ASP A 180 6.92 -12.44 6.36
CA ASP A 180 7.73 -13.52 6.96
C ASP A 180 9.10 -13.02 7.42
N MET A 181 9.65 -11.99 6.75
CA MET A 181 10.88 -11.30 7.17
C MET A 181 10.67 -10.21 8.24
N GLY A 182 9.48 -10.12 8.83
CA GLY A 182 9.15 -9.16 9.90
C GLY A 182 8.80 -7.75 9.41
N GLY A 183 8.55 -7.57 8.12
CA GLY A 183 7.90 -6.38 7.57
C GLY A 183 6.39 -6.43 7.80
N ALA A 184 5.66 -5.47 7.23
CA ALA A 184 4.21 -5.48 7.19
C ALA A 184 3.69 -4.91 5.87
N ILE A 185 2.49 -5.32 5.51
CA ILE A 185 1.79 -4.86 4.32
C ILE A 185 0.45 -4.25 4.74
N PHE A 186 0.16 -3.06 4.24
CA PHE A 186 -1.15 -2.43 4.38
C PHE A 186 -1.66 -2.00 3.01
N PHE A 187 -2.77 -2.55 2.57
CA PHE A 187 -3.29 -2.21 1.24
C PHE A 187 -4.80 -2.02 1.23
N SER A 188 -5.26 -1.06 0.43
CA SER A 188 -6.67 -0.89 0.14
C SER A 188 -7.11 -1.82 -0.98
N THR A 189 -8.34 -2.29 -0.88
CA THR A 189 -9.00 -2.98 -1.99
C THR A 189 -10.52 -2.92 -1.87
N HIS A 190 -11.19 -3.00 -3.02
CA HIS A 190 -12.62 -3.26 -3.12
C HIS A 190 -12.90 -4.70 -3.60
N VAL A 191 -11.85 -5.49 -3.86
CA VAL A 191 -11.97 -6.89 -4.31
C VAL A 191 -11.89 -7.81 -3.09
N LEU A 192 -13.06 -8.17 -2.54
CA LEU A 192 -13.21 -8.91 -1.29
C LEU A 192 -12.55 -10.28 -1.33
N GLU A 193 -12.67 -11.00 -2.46
CA GLU A 193 -12.05 -12.31 -2.65
C GLU A 193 -10.52 -12.28 -2.52
N VAL A 194 -9.89 -11.20 -2.98
CA VAL A 194 -8.44 -11.02 -2.83
C VAL A 194 -8.08 -10.80 -1.36
N ALA A 195 -8.84 -9.95 -0.66
CA ALA A 195 -8.62 -9.70 0.75
C ALA A 195 -8.81 -10.97 1.58
N GLU A 196 -9.88 -11.72 1.36
CA GLU A 196 -10.21 -12.95 2.09
C GLU A 196 -9.11 -14.02 1.98
N LYS A 197 -8.52 -14.17 0.78
CA LYS A 197 -7.46 -15.17 0.54
C LYS A 197 -6.06 -14.76 0.97
N LEU A 198 -5.81 -13.45 1.12
CA LEU A 198 -4.45 -12.93 1.29
C LEU A 198 -4.20 -12.34 2.68
N CYS A 199 -5.21 -11.70 3.28
CA CYS A 199 -5.02 -10.92 4.50
C CYS A 199 -5.07 -11.77 5.77
N ASP A 200 -4.18 -11.45 6.70
CA ASP A 200 -4.24 -11.97 8.07
C ASP A 200 -5.31 -11.23 8.88
N LYS A 201 -5.43 -9.91 8.63
CA LYS A 201 -6.43 -9.02 9.24
C LYS A 201 -7.04 -8.10 8.22
N VAL A 202 -8.23 -7.63 8.51
CA VAL A 202 -8.94 -6.65 7.69
C VAL A 202 -9.60 -5.58 8.53
N ALA A 203 -9.80 -4.40 7.91
CA ALA A 203 -10.65 -3.34 8.42
C ALA A 203 -11.63 -2.92 7.33
N ILE A 204 -12.91 -2.82 7.68
CA ILE A 204 -13.98 -2.36 6.80
C ILE A 204 -14.30 -0.91 7.18
N ILE A 205 -14.19 -0.02 6.18
CA ILE A 205 -14.49 1.41 6.32
C ILE A 205 -15.70 1.80 5.47
N LYS A 206 -16.62 2.58 6.05
CA LYS A 206 -17.81 3.14 5.39
C LYS A 206 -17.96 4.62 5.80
N GLY A 207 -18.09 5.53 4.84
CA GLY A 207 -18.29 6.95 5.11
C GLY A 207 -17.22 7.62 5.99
N GLY A 208 -15.97 7.16 5.91
CA GLY A 208 -14.86 7.68 6.71
C GLY A 208 -14.67 7.02 8.08
N GLN A 209 -15.59 6.14 8.50
CA GLN A 209 -15.57 5.48 9.80
C GLN A 209 -15.17 4.01 9.70
N LEU A 210 -14.43 3.54 10.70
CA LEU A 210 -14.13 2.13 10.85
C LEU A 210 -15.35 1.40 11.39
N ILE A 211 -15.92 0.49 10.59
CA ILE A 211 -17.13 -0.25 10.96
C ILE A 211 -16.76 -1.56 11.67
N ARG A 212 -15.79 -2.29 11.13
CA ARG A 212 -15.36 -3.58 11.69
C ARG A 212 -13.89 -3.82 11.40
N SER A 213 -13.16 -4.41 12.35
CA SER A 213 -11.77 -4.82 12.14
C SER A 213 -11.39 -5.99 13.04
N GLY A 214 -10.46 -6.82 12.57
CA GLY A 214 -9.97 -7.98 13.30
C GLY A 214 -9.21 -8.93 12.39
N THR A 215 -8.91 -10.12 12.88
CA THR A 215 -8.45 -11.23 12.05
C THR A 215 -9.53 -11.58 11.02
N MET A 216 -9.13 -12.25 9.94
CA MET A 216 -10.09 -12.66 8.91
C MET A 216 -11.24 -13.47 9.53
N ASP A 217 -10.93 -14.42 10.43
CA ASP A 217 -11.94 -15.26 11.07
C ASP A 217 -12.86 -14.47 12.04
N GLU A 218 -12.32 -13.48 12.77
CA GLU A 218 -13.12 -12.60 13.64
C GLU A 218 -14.09 -11.71 12.85
N VAL A 219 -13.68 -11.28 11.65
CA VAL A 219 -14.50 -10.38 10.84
C VAL A 219 -15.56 -11.14 10.06
N LYS A 220 -15.24 -12.27 9.45
CA LYS A 220 -16.19 -13.02 8.64
C LYS A 220 -17.04 -14.04 9.43
N GLY A 221 -16.52 -14.59 10.53
CA GLY A 221 -17.18 -15.68 11.23
C GLY A 221 -17.37 -16.91 10.34
N ASP A 222 -18.60 -17.43 10.27
CA ASP A 222 -18.96 -18.56 9.43
C ASP A 222 -19.36 -18.18 8.00
N ASP A 223 -19.51 -16.86 7.72
CA ASP A 223 -19.94 -16.34 6.42
C ASP A 223 -18.73 -16.04 5.50
N SER A 224 -18.99 -15.62 4.26
CA SER A 224 -17.96 -15.04 3.40
C SER A 224 -17.70 -13.58 3.77
N LEU A 225 -16.50 -13.07 3.43
CA LEU A 225 -16.22 -11.63 3.61
C LEU A 225 -17.18 -10.76 2.78
N GLU A 226 -17.67 -11.29 1.65
CA GLU A 226 -18.63 -10.62 0.78
C GLU A 226 -20.01 -10.48 1.45
N ASP A 227 -20.51 -11.55 2.08
CA ASP A 227 -21.80 -11.53 2.78
C ASP A 227 -21.76 -10.53 3.94
N VAL A 228 -20.70 -10.56 4.76
CA VAL A 228 -20.50 -9.60 5.86
C VAL A 228 -20.40 -8.16 5.34
N PHE A 229 -19.70 -7.95 4.23
CA PHE A 229 -19.58 -6.62 3.65
C PHE A 229 -20.91 -6.09 3.15
N LEU A 230 -21.74 -6.92 2.47
CA LEU A 230 -23.06 -6.55 1.98
C LEU A 230 -24.04 -6.26 3.13
N GLU A 231 -23.98 -7.04 4.21
CA GLU A 231 -24.78 -6.77 5.43
C GLU A 231 -24.47 -5.38 6.01
N LEU A 232 -23.17 -5.08 6.19
CA LEU A 232 -22.73 -3.79 6.73
C LEU A 232 -23.03 -2.60 5.80
N GLU A 233 -23.16 -2.84 4.49
CA GLU A 233 -23.53 -1.79 3.53
C GLU A 233 -25.05 -1.54 3.51
N GLY A 234 -25.86 -2.56 3.81
CA GLY A 234 -27.32 -2.47 3.85
C GLY A 234 -27.88 -1.77 5.09
N GLU A 235 -27.08 -1.60 6.12
CA GLU A 235 -27.38 -0.80 7.33
C GLU A 235 -26.97 0.68 7.13
#